data_40b0d13983b4bb5c9fd086ea76755fe7
#
_entry.id   40b0d13983b4bb5c9fd086ea76755fe7
#
_cell.length_a   1.000
_cell.length_b   1.000
_cell.length_c   1.000
_cell.angle_alpha   90.00
_cell.angle_beta   90.00
_cell.angle_gamma   90.00
#
_symmetry.space_group_name_H-M   'P 1'
#
loop_
_entity.id
_entity.type
_entity.pdbx_description
1 polymer ?
#
loop_
_entity_poly.entity_id
_entity_poly.type
_entity_poly.pdbx_seq_one_letter_code
_entity_poly.pdbx_strand_id
1 'polypeptide(L)'
;MLFLSLLAANAMKKKIRILEQSLIPTSVLGGGLLLVVSGLYKMITGNVLFEEVFFGTNGYNNLEIVTYHALALGFVASSFKTENGKLSKKRTTEIFNTGVTTVSTYLLQAIIGFGITIIASLIIKGFFEAAGILLPFGYGQGTGQAMNYGTIYETEHGFVGGKTFGLTIAALGFLSASIGGVVHLNLLKRKRKITGASEEGVLKSEQVQKADEIPMQGSIDKLTIQIALVMAAYMC
;
A
#
# COMPACT_ATOMS: atom_id res chain seq x y z
N MET A 1 -10.43 -10.10 14.13
CA MET A 1 -10.96 -8.92 13.45
C MET A 1 -10.31 -8.66 12.09
N LEU A 2 -8.97 -8.63 11.93
CA LEU A 2 -8.30 -8.38 10.64
C LEU A 2 -8.77 -9.33 9.52
N PHE A 3 -8.80 -10.65 9.77
CA PHE A 3 -9.25 -11.61 8.75
C PHE A 3 -10.75 -11.49 8.42
N LEU A 4 -11.59 -11.16 9.42
CA LEU A 4 -13.02 -10.93 9.20
C LEU A 4 -13.25 -9.68 8.34
N SER A 5 -12.48 -8.61 8.56
CA SER A 5 -12.58 -7.42 7.71
C SER A 5 -12.13 -7.67 6.27
N LEU A 6 -11.10 -8.51 6.08
CA LEU A 6 -10.67 -8.93 4.73
C LEU A 6 -11.74 -9.76 4.03
N LEU A 7 -12.38 -10.69 4.73
CA LEU A 7 -13.48 -11.49 4.17
C LEU A 7 -14.69 -10.61 3.83
N ALA A 8 -15.06 -9.68 4.72
CA ALA A 8 -16.13 -8.72 4.48
C ALA A 8 -15.81 -7.82 3.27
N ALA A 9 -14.59 -7.30 3.19
CA ALA A 9 -14.13 -6.49 2.07
C ALA A 9 -14.15 -7.28 0.74
N ASN A 10 -13.75 -8.54 0.76
CA ASN A 10 -13.83 -9.41 -0.42
C ASN A 10 -15.29 -9.66 -0.86
N ALA A 11 -16.18 -9.93 0.09
CA ALA A 11 -17.60 -10.08 -0.18
C ALA A 11 -18.22 -8.78 -0.75
N MET A 12 -17.87 -7.61 -0.17
CA MET A 12 -18.29 -6.31 -0.67
C MET A 12 -17.78 -6.04 -2.08
N LYS A 13 -16.50 -6.34 -2.34
CA LYS A 13 -15.88 -6.14 -3.66
C LYS A 13 -16.59 -6.96 -4.73
N LYS A 14 -16.99 -8.20 -4.44
CA LYS A 14 -17.76 -9.05 -5.37
C LYS A 14 -19.20 -8.58 -5.58
N LYS A 15 -19.81 -7.95 -4.58
CA LYS A 15 -21.22 -7.53 -4.63
C LYS A 15 -21.42 -6.14 -5.22
N ILE A 16 -20.45 -5.25 -5.05
CA ILE A 16 -20.56 -3.86 -5.49
C ILE A 16 -19.75 -3.66 -6.77
N ARG A 17 -20.44 -3.49 -7.90
CA ARG A 17 -19.86 -3.38 -9.24
C ARG A 17 -18.77 -2.29 -9.35
N ILE A 18 -18.92 -1.17 -8.64
CA ILE A 18 -17.94 -0.08 -8.64
C ILE A 18 -16.63 -0.55 -7.96
N LEU A 19 -16.73 -1.30 -6.86
CA LEU A 19 -15.58 -1.85 -6.15
C LEU A 19 -14.93 -3.00 -6.93
N GLU A 20 -15.73 -3.83 -7.61
CA GLU A 20 -15.26 -4.89 -8.50
C GLU A 20 -14.41 -4.33 -9.65
N GLN A 21 -14.85 -3.22 -10.23
CA GLN A 21 -14.14 -2.55 -11.32
C GLN A 21 -12.98 -1.68 -10.85
N SER A 22 -12.88 -1.40 -9.56
CA SER A 22 -11.77 -0.65 -8.99
C SER A 22 -10.54 -1.55 -8.82
N LEU A 23 -9.36 -1.00 -9.05
CA LEU A 23 -8.08 -1.67 -8.77
C LEU A 23 -7.70 -1.60 -7.28
N ILE A 24 -8.65 -1.24 -6.40
CA ILE A 24 -8.40 -1.13 -4.96
C ILE A 24 -8.13 -2.53 -4.39
N PRO A 25 -6.96 -2.76 -3.75
CA PRO A 25 -6.68 -4.02 -3.08
C PRO A 25 -7.70 -4.33 -1.98
N THR A 26 -8.09 -5.58 -1.85
CA THR A 26 -9.04 -6.01 -0.81
C THR A 26 -8.53 -5.69 0.61
N SER A 27 -7.21 -5.69 0.82
CA SER A 27 -6.58 -5.29 2.07
C SER A 27 -6.84 -3.82 2.43
N VAL A 28 -6.79 -2.91 1.45
CA VAL A 28 -7.09 -1.49 1.65
C VAL A 28 -8.57 -1.29 2.01
N LEU A 29 -9.47 -2.00 1.33
CA LEU A 29 -10.90 -1.99 1.67
C LEU A 29 -11.15 -2.55 3.07
N GLY A 30 -10.49 -3.65 3.44
CA GLY A 30 -10.59 -4.25 4.77
C GLY A 30 -10.09 -3.32 5.88
N GLY A 31 -8.96 -2.64 5.65
CA GLY A 31 -8.44 -1.61 6.54
C GLY A 31 -9.40 -0.42 6.68
N GLY A 32 -9.95 0.05 5.56
CA GLY A 32 -10.96 1.12 5.55
C GLY A 32 -12.23 0.75 6.34
N LEU A 33 -12.72 -0.49 6.20
CA LEU A 33 -13.84 -0.99 6.99
C LEU A 33 -13.54 -0.99 8.50
N LEU A 34 -12.34 -1.42 8.89
CA LEU A 34 -11.93 -1.40 10.29
C LEU A 34 -11.83 0.02 10.85
N LEU A 35 -11.33 0.98 10.05
CA LEU A 35 -11.30 2.38 10.45
C LEU A 35 -12.71 2.92 10.68
N VAL A 36 -13.65 2.64 9.78
CA VAL A 36 -15.06 3.06 9.93
C VAL A 36 -15.67 2.42 11.17
N VAL A 37 -15.49 1.11 11.36
CA VAL A 37 -16.02 0.40 12.55
C VAL A 37 -15.42 0.96 13.84
N SER A 38 -14.10 1.18 13.87
CA SER A 38 -13.41 1.75 15.03
C SER A 38 -13.86 3.19 15.31
N GLY A 39 -14.06 3.98 14.27
CA GLY A 39 -14.58 5.35 14.40
C GLY A 39 -16.01 5.40 14.95
N LEU A 40 -16.89 4.57 14.40
CA LEU A 40 -18.28 4.45 14.89
C LEU A 40 -18.33 3.94 16.33
N TYR A 41 -17.51 2.95 16.66
CA TYR A 41 -17.40 2.44 18.03
C TYR A 41 -16.99 3.55 19.00
N LYS A 42 -15.96 4.32 18.65
CA LYS A 42 -15.51 5.46 19.46
C LYS A 42 -16.60 6.54 19.61
N MET A 43 -17.37 6.81 18.56
CA MET A 43 -18.47 7.78 18.63
C MET A 43 -19.59 7.33 19.59
N ILE A 44 -19.89 6.03 19.65
CA ILE A 44 -20.98 5.48 20.44
C ILE A 44 -20.56 5.25 21.89
N THR A 45 -19.38 4.69 22.12
CA THR A 45 -18.94 4.26 23.46
C THR A 45 -17.98 5.24 24.13
N GLY A 46 -17.38 6.16 23.40
CA GLY A 46 -16.28 7.02 23.86
C GLY A 46 -14.92 6.31 23.95
N ASN A 47 -14.89 4.98 23.82
CA ASN A 47 -13.70 4.15 23.98
C ASN A 47 -13.05 3.81 22.65
N VAL A 48 -11.79 3.46 22.71
CA VAL A 48 -11.02 3.05 21.51
C VAL A 48 -11.12 1.55 21.35
N LEU A 49 -11.65 1.07 20.20
CA LEU A 49 -11.97 -0.34 19.95
C LEU A 49 -10.81 -1.31 20.25
N PHE A 50 -9.60 -0.96 19.85
CA PHE A 50 -8.44 -1.84 20.01
C PHE A 50 -7.73 -1.71 21.37
N GLU A 51 -8.16 -0.80 22.22
CA GLU A 51 -7.65 -0.62 23.59
C GLU A 51 -8.58 -1.22 24.64
N GLU A 52 -9.67 -1.85 24.23
CA GLU A 52 -10.57 -2.59 25.11
C GLU A 52 -9.91 -3.83 25.69
N VAL A 53 -10.37 -4.23 26.88
CA VAL A 53 -9.89 -5.41 27.63
C VAL A 53 -9.87 -6.69 26.77
N PHE A 54 -10.84 -6.84 25.87
CA PHE A 54 -10.90 -7.96 24.92
C PHE A 54 -9.67 -8.05 24.00
N PHE A 55 -9.04 -6.92 23.69
CA PHE A 55 -7.82 -6.86 22.85
C PHE A 55 -6.54 -6.74 23.70
N GLY A 56 -6.61 -6.89 25.03
CA GLY A 56 -5.47 -6.87 25.93
C GLY A 56 -4.94 -5.47 26.25
N THR A 57 -5.77 -4.42 26.14
CA THR A 57 -5.46 -3.00 26.44
C THR A 57 -4.34 -2.36 25.62
N ASN A 58 -3.55 -3.14 24.89
CA ASN A 58 -2.44 -2.69 24.03
C ASN A 58 -2.66 -3.06 22.56
N GLY A 59 -3.89 -3.12 22.10
CA GLY A 59 -4.24 -3.61 20.77
C GLY A 59 -3.60 -2.83 19.63
N TYR A 60 -3.44 -1.51 19.75
CA TYR A 60 -2.73 -0.71 18.73
C TYR A 60 -1.25 -1.07 18.64
N ASN A 61 -0.57 -1.22 19.77
CA ASN A 61 0.83 -1.65 19.79
C ASN A 61 0.99 -3.05 19.18
N ASN A 62 0.09 -3.97 19.50
CA ASN A 62 0.09 -5.31 18.91
C ASN A 62 -0.14 -5.27 17.40
N LEU A 63 -1.05 -4.43 16.89
CA LEU A 63 -1.27 -4.23 15.47
C LEU A 63 -0.04 -3.64 14.77
N GLU A 64 0.67 -2.73 15.41
CA GLU A 64 1.91 -2.14 14.92
C GLU A 64 3.01 -3.18 14.79
N ILE A 65 3.23 -4.00 15.82
CA ILE A 65 4.20 -5.10 15.82
C ILE A 65 3.88 -6.10 14.69
N VAL A 66 2.62 -6.54 14.59
CA VAL A 66 2.18 -7.44 13.51
C VAL A 66 2.42 -6.83 12.14
N THR A 67 2.12 -5.54 11.97
CA THR A 67 2.32 -4.83 10.70
C THR A 67 3.79 -4.76 10.34
N TYR A 68 4.66 -4.45 11.30
CA TYR A 68 6.11 -4.38 11.11
C TYR A 68 6.68 -5.72 10.61
N HIS A 69 6.37 -6.81 11.32
CA HIS A 69 6.84 -8.15 10.93
C HIS A 69 6.21 -8.63 9.60
N ALA A 70 4.93 -8.36 9.38
CA ALA A 70 4.27 -8.73 8.12
C ALA A 70 4.86 -7.99 6.91
N LEU A 71 5.24 -6.71 7.06
CA LEU A 71 5.93 -5.95 6.03
C LEU A 71 7.30 -6.55 5.72
N ALA A 72 8.10 -6.85 6.76
CA ALA A 72 9.41 -7.45 6.58
C ALA A 72 9.33 -8.82 5.87
N LEU A 73 8.40 -9.68 6.30
CA LEU A 73 8.12 -10.96 5.64
C LEU A 73 7.67 -10.78 4.18
N GLY A 74 6.87 -9.76 3.90
CA GLY A 74 6.44 -9.43 2.54
C GLY A 74 7.61 -9.04 1.63
N PHE A 75 8.56 -8.25 2.12
CA PHE A 75 9.78 -7.90 1.38
C PHE A 75 10.68 -9.12 1.14
N VAL A 76 10.90 -9.95 2.16
CA VAL A 76 11.66 -11.20 2.02
C VAL A 76 10.98 -12.12 1.00
N ALA A 77 9.67 -12.32 1.08
CA ALA A 77 8.92 -13.14 0.13
C ALA A 77 9.01 -12.62 -1.31
N SER A 78 8.97 -11.29 -1.49
CA SER A 78 9.09 -10.67 -2.83
C SER A 78 10.47 -10.88 -3.45
N SER A 79 11.52 -11.00 -2.64
CA SER A 79 12.89 -11.23 -3.10
C SER A 79 13.09 -12.63 -3.70
N PHE A 80 12.26 -13.59 -3.31
CA PHE A 80 12.29 -14.95 -3.88
C PHE A 80 11.52 -15.08 -5.19
N LYS A 81 10.84 -14.03 -5.64
CA LYS A 81 10.14 -14.05 -6.91
C LYS A 81 11.14 -13.98 -8.07
N THR A 82 11.46 -15.12 -8.66
CA THR A 82 12.30 -15.20 -9.85
C THR A 82 11.49 -14.96 -11.13
N GLU A 83 11.89 -13.97 -11.91
CA GLU A 83 11.36 -13.79 -13.26
C GLU A 83 12.16 -14.64 -14.25
N ASN A 84 11.55 -15.69 -14.78
CA ASN A 84 12.15 -16.60 -15.79
C ASN A 84 12.16 -15.94 -17.18
N GLY A 85 12.90 -14.85 -17.36
CA GLY A 85 13.00 -14.17 -18.65
C GLY A 85 14.45 -13.89 -19.04
N LYS A 86 14.88 -14.30 -20.24
CA LYS A 86 16.18 -13.87 -20.79
C LYS A 86 16.18 -12.33 -20.93
N LEU A 87 17.21 -11.68 -20.42
CA LEU A 87 17.43 -10.24 -20.59
C LEU A 87 17.72 -9.97 -22.07
N SER A 88 16.76 -9.42 -22.79
CA SER A 88 16.96 -8.87 -24.12
C SER A 88 17.36 -7.40 -24.02
N LYS A 89 18.05 -6.87 -25.03
CA LYS A 89 18.45 -5.45 -25.09
C LYS A 89 17.23 -4.52 -24.93
N LYS A 90 16.09 -4.88 -25.53
CA LYS A 90 14.83 -4.15 -25.38
C LYS A 90 14.35 -4.13 -23.93
N ARG A 91 14.35 -5.29 -23.25
CA ARG A 91 13.93 -5.42 -21.86
C ARG A 91 14.84 -4.62 -20.92
N THR A 92 16.16 -4.63 -21.16
CA THR A 92 17.11 -3.83 -20.37
C THR A 92 16.82 -2.33 -20.51
N THR A 93 16.54 -1.85 -21.71
CA THR A 93 16.18 -0.45 -21.95
C THR A 93 14.85 -0.09 -21.26
N GLU A 94 13.86 -0.98 -21.30
CA GLU A 94 12.57 -0.76 -20.61
C GLU A 94 12.74 -0.69 -19.08
N ILE A 95 13.57 -1.58 -18.50
CA ILE A 95 13.89 -1.55 -17.06
C ILE A 95 14.60 -0.25 -16.70
N PHE A 96 15.59 0.17 -17.48
CA PHE A 96 16.32 1.42 -17.24
C PHE A 96 15.38 2.63 -17.31
N ASN A 97 14.54 2.72 -18.33
CA ASN A 97 13.58 3.81 -18.50
C ASN A 97 12.57 3.85 -17.33
N THR A 98 12.08 2.69 -16.90
CA THR A 98 11.18 2.59 -15.75
C THR A 98 11.88 3.08 -14.48
N GLY A 99 13.13 2.66 -14.26
CA GLY A 99 13.93 3.10 -13.10
C GLY A 99 14.11 4.62 -13.08
N VAL A 100 14.54 5.21 -14.20
CA VAL A 100 14.71 6.66 -14.35
C VAL A 100 13.40 7.41 -14.11
N THR A 101 12.30 6.93 -14.69
CA THR A 101 10.97 7.55 -14.51
C THR A 101 10.54 7.50 -13.05
N THR A 102 10.74 6.36 -12.38
CA THR A 102 10.40 6.19 -10.96
C THR A 102 11.18 7.15 -10.07
N VAL A 103 12.52 7.21 -10.23
CA VAL A 103 13.37 8.11 -9.46
C VAL A 103 13.00 9.57 -9.72
N SER A 104 12.80 9.95 -10.99
CA SER A 104 12.40 11.32 -11.34
C SER A 104 11.06 11.70 -10.72
N THR A 105 10.11 10.78 -10.69
CA THR A 105 8.80 11.00 -10.04
C THR A 105 8.95 11.19 -8.54
N TYR A 106 9.79 10.41 -7.86
CA TYR A 106 10.04 10.56 -6.43
C TYR A 106 10.71 11.90 -6.11
N LEU A 107 11.71 12.30 -6.89
CA LEU A 107 12.36 13.60 -6.72
C LEU A 107 11.38 14.76 -6.91
N LEU A 108 10.53 14.67 -7.92
CA LEU A 108 9.51 15.71 -8.18
C LEU A 108 8.50 15.78 -7.02
N GLN A 109 8.04 14.64 -6.53
CA GLN A 109 7.16 14.59 -5.36
C GLN A 109 7.82 15.18 -4.10
N ALA A 110 9.11 14.88 -3.87
CA ALA A 110 9.86 15.43 -2.74
C ALA A 110 9.97 16.96 -2.84
N ILE A 111 10.34 17.48 -4.01
CA ILE A 111 10.47 18.93 -4.23
C ILE A 111 9.14 19.66 -4.04
N ILE A 112 8.06 19.12 -4.63
CA ILE A 112 6.72 19.72 -4.50
C ILE A 112 6.24 19.63 -3.05
N GLY A 113 6.34 18.45 -2.43
CA GLY A 113 5.91 18.22 -1.05
C GLY A 113 6.65 19.13 -0.07
N PHE A 114 7.97 19.17 -0.17
CA PHE A 114 8.81 20.04 0.66
C PHE A 114 8.52 21.52 0.43
N GLY A 115 8.35 21.94 -0.83
CA GLY A 115 7.98 23.31 -1.14
C GLY A 115 6.65 23.73 -0.52
N ILE A 116 5.64 22.87 -0.58
CA ILE A 116 4.33 23.12 0.05
C ILE A 116 4.47 23.24 1.57
N THR A 117 5.24 22.36 2.21
CA THR A 117 5.38 22.39 3.67
C THR A 117 6.25 23.53 4.17
N ILE A 118 7.24 24.00 3.41
CA ILE A 118 7.95 25.25 3.70
C ILE A 118 6.98 26.44 3.66
N ILE A 119 6.15 26.54 2.61
CA ILE A 119 5.16 27.63 2.53
C ILE A 119 4.17 27.53 3.69
N ALA A 120 3.71 26.32 4.04
CA ALA A 120 2.82 26.12 5.16
C ALA A 120 3.46 26.52 6.50
N SER A 121 4.75 26.27 6.72
CA SER A 121 5.46 26.64 7.95
C SER A 121 5.58 28.16 8.13
N LEU A 122 5.60 28.93 7.05
CA LEU A 122 5.58 30.39 7.10
C LEU A 122 4.22 30.93 7.59
N ILE A 123 3.14 30.17 7.38
CA ILE A 123 1.77 30.57 7.72
C ILE A 123 1.37 29.99 9.09
N ILE A 124 1.74 28.73 9.34
CA ILE A 124 1.35 27.97 10.53
C ILE A 124 2.56 27.83 11.44
N LYS A 125 2.56 28.55 12.54
CA LYS A 125 3.64 28.49 13.55
C LYS A 125 3.77 27.08 14.11
N GLY A 126 4.99 26.54 14.12
CA GLY A 126 5.28 25.19 14.64
C GLY A 126 4.96 24.06 13.68
N PHE A 127 4.60 24.36 12.42
CA PHE A 127 4.45 23.33 11.40
C PHE A 127 5.82 22.74 11.04
N PHE A 128 5.90 21.42 10.98
CA PHE A 128 7.16 20.71 10.67
C PHE A 128 7.50 20.85 9.19
N GLU A 129 8.55 21.59 8.86
CA GLU A 129 8.89 21.96 7.49
C GLU A 129 9.19 20.78 6.58
N ALA A 130 9.86 19.75 7.11
CA ALA A 130 10.25 18.57 6.34
C ALA A 130 9.12 17.53 6.16
N ALA A 131 7.90 17.78 6.67
CA ALA A 131 6.78 16.84 6.55
C ALA A 131 6.49 16.45 5.10
N GLY A 132 6.66 17.37 4.15
CA GLY A 132 6.41 17.13 2.72
C GLY A 132 7.38 16.17 2.05
N ILE A 133 8.54 15.93 2.65
CA ILE A 133 9.50 14.92 2.16
C ILE A 133 8.92 13.50 2.35
N LEU A 134 7.92 13.30 3.21
CA LEU A 134 7.21 12.03 3.33
C LEU A 134 6.33 11.70 2.12
N LEU A 135 6.07 12.67 1.23
CA LEU A 135 5.21 12.46 0.06
C LEU A 135 5.70 11.31 -0.86
N PRO A 136 6.96 11.28 -1.35
CA PRO A 136 7.44 10.17 -2.17
C PRO A 136 7.49 8.83 -1.43
N PHE A 137 7.71 8.84 -0.12
CA PHE A 137 7.68 7.62 0.68
C PHE A 137 6.27 7.03 0.75
N GLY A 138 5.24 7.86 0.96
CA GLY A 138 3.86 7.39 1.03
C GLY A 138 3.27 7.03 -0.33
N TYR A 139 3.37 7.93 -1.30
CA TYR A 139 2.80 7.72 -2.65
C TYR A 139 3.58 6.74 -3.50
N GLY A 140 4.91 6.73 -3.39
CA GLY A 140 5.78 5.94 -4.25
C GLY A 140 6.20 4.59 -3.66
N GLN A 141 6.54 4.57 -2.37
CA GLN A 141 7.10 3.40 -1.71
C GLN A 141 6.10 2.69 -0.78
N GLY A 142 4.99 3.37 -0.43
CA GLY A 142 3.89 2.80 0.33
C GLY A 142 4.05 2.90 1.84
N THR A 143 3.19 2.16 2.57
CA THR A 143 3.03 2.30 4.03
C THR A 143 4.28 2.00 4.83
N GLY A 144 5.11 1.04 4.40
CA GLY A 144 6.30 0.63 5.14
C GLY A 144 7.33 1.76 5.27
N GLN A 145 7.69 2.38 4.16
CA GLN A 145 8.65 3.48 4.16
C GLN A 145 8.07 4.75 4.78
N ALA A 146 6.80 5.04 4.49
CA ALA A 146 6.11 6.19 5.09
C ALA A 146 6.05 6.08 6.62
N MET A 147 5.77 4.90 7.15
CA MET A 147 5.77 4.64 8.59
C MET A 147 7.18 4.77 9.18
N ASN A 148 8.18 4.17 8.53
CA ASN A 148 9.57 4.18 8.99
C ASN A 148 10.11 5.61 9.10
N TYR A 149 10.07 6.37 8.02
CA TYR A 149 10.55 7.76 8.03
C TYR A 149 9.67 8.69 8.87
N GLY A 150 8.36 8.45 8.90
CA GLY A 150 7.46 9.17 9.79
C GLY A 150 7.81 8.95 11.27
N THR A 151 8.16 7.73 11.66
CA THR A 151 8.63 7.41 13.01
C THR A 151 9.95 8.09 13.33
N ILE A 152 10.94 8.08 12.42
CA ILE A 152 12.21 8.78 12.59
C ILE A 152 11.97 10.29 12.81
N TYR A 153 11.10 10.90 12.01
CA TYR A 153 10.76 12.31 12.17
C TYR A 153 10.08 12.60 13.53
N GLU A 154 9.27 11.67 14.01
CA GLU A 154 8.61 11.80 15.31
C GLU A 154 9.59 11.65 16.47
N THR A 155 10.46 10.63 16.44
CA THR A 155 11.35 10.30 17.55
C THR A 155 12.62 11.16 17.60
N GLU A 156 13.19 11.51 16.44
CA GLU A 156 14.50 12.17 16.37
C GLU A 156 14.40 13.66 16.05
N HIS A 157 13.33 14.08 15.38
CA HIS A 157 13.16 15.45 14.91
C HIS A 157 11.96 16.20 15.52
N GLY A 158 11.25 15.57 16.48
CA GLY A 158 10.16 16.21 17.22
C GLY A 158 8.89 16.48 16.39
N PHE A 159 8.72 15.80 15.26
CA PHE A 159 7.49 15.89 14.48
C PHE A 159 6.37 15.06 15.11
N VAL A 160 5.66 15.63 16.08
CA VAL A 160 4.56 14.95 16.78
C VAL A 160 3.50 14.45 15.78
N GLY A 161 3.25 13.15 15.77
CA GLY A 161 2.33 12.51 14.82
C GLY A 161 2.94 12.20 13.44
N GLY A 162 4.26 12.28 13.30
CA GLY A 162 4.98 12.03 12.05
C GLY A 162 4.69 10.66 11.45
N LYS A 163 4.63 9.61 12.28
CA LYS A 163 4.22 8.25 11.87
C LYS A 163 2.81 8.23 11.28
N THR A 164 1.85 8.81 11.98
CA THR A 164 0.45 8.88 11.53
C THR A 164 0.32 9.71 10.26
N PHE A 165 1.06 10.81 10.16
CA PHE A 165 1.11 11.65 8.96
C PHE A 165 1.62 10.85 7.75
N GLY A 166 2.73 10.13 7.89
CA GLY A 166 3.28 9.28 6.84
C GLY A 166 2.30 8.20 6.37
N LEU A 167 1.66 7.51 7.31
CA LEU A 167 0.64 6.49 6.99
C LEU A 167 -0.58 7.09 6.29
N THR A 168 -1.00 8.31 6.68
CA THR A 168 -2.10 9.02 6.03
C THR A 168 -1.75 9.35 4.57
N ILE A 169 -0.54 9.86 4.32
CA ILE A 169 -0.06 10.10 2.95
C ILE A 169 -0.06 8.80 2.14
N ALA A 170 0.40 7.69 2.70
CA ALA A 170 0.40 6.41 2.01
C ALA A 170 -1.02 5.93 1.67
N ALA A 171 -1.97 6.08 2.60
CA ALA A 171 -3.38 5.76 2.36
C ALA A 171 -3.97 6.62 1.21
N LEU A 172 -3.70 7.92 1.21
CA LEU A 172 -4.09 8.82 0.11
C LEU A 172 -3.42 8.44 -1.21
N GLY A 173 -2.16 7.99 -1.17
CA GLY A 173 -1.44 7.47 -2.33
C GLY A 173 -2.15 6.25 -2.94
N PHE A 174 -2.55 5.28 -2.13
CA PHE A 174 -3.32 4.12 -2.59
C PHE A 174 -4.67 4.51 -3.21
N LEU A 175 -5.39 5.43 -2.58
CA LEU A 175 -6.67 5.93 -3.11
C LEU A 175 -6.46 6.65 -4.46
N SER A 176 -5.46 7.52 -4.54
CA SER A 176 -5.12 8.25 -5.76
C SER A 176 -4.72 7.31 -6.89
N ALA A 177 -3.89 6.32 -6.61
CA ALA A 177 -3.48 5.32 -7.60
C ALA A 177 -4.66 4.47 -8.07
N SER A 178 -5.51 4.03 -7.13
CA SER A 178 -6.65 3.15 -7.43
C SER A 178 -7.74 3.86 -8.22
N ILE A 179 -8.07 5.09 -7.88
CA ILE A 179 -9.12 5.87 -8.57
C ILE A 179 -8.54 6.59 -9.77
N GLY A 180 -7.51 7.41 -9.56
CA GLY A 180 -6.89 8.22 -10.60
C GLY A 180 -6.20 7.37 -11.68
N GLY A 181 -5.50 6.31 -11.27
CA GLY A 181 -4.85 5.36 -12.17
C GLY A 181 -5.85 4.68 -13.10
N VAL A 182 -6.97 4.19 -12.57
CA VAL A 182 -8.04 3.56 -13.38
C VAL A 182 -8.66 4.56 -14.36
N VAL A 183 -8.98 5.76 -13.89
CA VAL A 183 -9.54 6.83 -14.75
C VAL A 183 -8.55 7.17 -15.85
N HIS A 184 -7.26 7.36 -15.51
CA HIS A 184 -6.22 7.71 -16.47
C HIS A 184 -6.00 6.61 -17.52
N LEU A 185 -5.92 5.35 -17.12
CA LEU A 185 -5.80 4.20 -18.02
C LEU A 185 -7.00 4.11 -18.98
N ASN A 186 -8.21 4.31 -18.47
CA ASN A 186 -9.42 4.30 -19.30
C ASN A 186 -9.44 5.46 -20.31
N LEU A 187 -8.98 6.66 -19.92
CA LEU A 187 -8.85 7.79 -20.82
C LEU A 187 -7.79 7.54 -21.91
N LEU A 188 -6.64 6.97 -21.57
CA LEU A 188 -5.61 6.61 -22.53
C LEU A 188 -6.09 5.53 -23.50
N LYS A 189 -6.83 4.54 -23.00
CA LYS A 189 -7.44 3.48 -23.82
C LYS A 189 -8.44 4.06 -24.83
N ARG A 190 -9.33 4.98 -24.39
CA ARG A 190 -10.25 5.69 -25.27
C ARG A 190 -9.56 6.51 -26.36
N LYS A 191 -8.41 7.10 -26.05
CA LYS A 191 -7.59 7.86 -27.01
C LYS A 191 -6.72 6.96 -27.92
N ARG A 192 -6.89 5.64 -27.89
CA ARG A 192 -6.10 4.65 -28.67
C ARG A 192 -4.57 4.80 -28.52
N LYS A 193 -4.10 5.38 -27.43
CA LYS A 193 -2.65 5.55 -27.16
C LYS A 193 -1.99 4.32 -26.55
N ILE A 194 -2.79 3.34 -26.11
CA ILE A 194 -2.30 2.06 -25.59
C ILE A 194 -2.88 0.95 -26.47
N THR A 195 -2.07 0.42 -27.36
CA THR A 195 -2.30 -0.80 -28.11
C THR A 195 -1.63 -1.94 -27.35
N GLY A 196 -2.40 -2.87 -26.81
CA GLY A 196 -1.81 -4.07 -26.17
C GLY A 196 -2.47 -4.57 -24.89
N ALA A 197 -3.42 -3.88 -24.32
CA ALA A 197 -4.28 -4.46 -23.30
C ALA A 197 -5.51 -5.04 -24.02
N SER A 198 -5.77 -6.35 -23.84
CA SER A 198 -6.84 -7.14 -24.46
C SER A 198 -8.08 -6.34 -24.83
N GLU A 199 -8.61 -6.61 -26.03
CA GLU A 199 -9.75 -5.92 -26.68
C GLU A 199 -11.07 -5.94 -25.88
N GLU A 200 -11.09 -6.63 -24.74
CA GLU A 200 -12.26 -6.74 -23.88
C GLU A 200 -12.13 -5.86 -22.64
N GLY A 201 -12.88 -4.75 -22.64
CA GLY A 201 -13.39 -4.08 -21.44
C GLY A 201 -12.34 -3.55 -20.42
N VAL A 202 -12.84 -2.90 -19.42
CA VAL A 202 -12.13 -2.45 -18.21
C VAL A 202 -11.24 -3.56 -17.66
N LEU A 203 -9.94 -3.26 -17.40
CA LEU A 203 -9.04 -4.19 -16.71
C LEU A 203 -9.68 -4.55 -15.36
N LYS A 204 -10.22 -5.77 -15.28
CA LYS A 204 -10.72 -6.32 -14.02
C LYS A 204 -9.52 -6.79 -13.19
N SER A 205 -9.55 -6.53 -11.90
CA SER A 205 -8.57 -7.02 -10.92
C SER A 205 -8.31 -8.54 -11.06
N GLU A 206 -9.33 -9.31 -11.46
CA GLU A 206 -9.22 -10.75 -11.71
C GLU A 206 -8.38 -11.12 -12.94
N GLN A 207 -8.30 -10.27 -13.96
CA GLN A 207 -7.51 -10.55 -15.17
C GLN A 207 -6.00 -10.39 -14.93
N VAL A 208 -5.62 -9.58 -13.94
CA VAL A 208 -4.23 -9.44 -13.50
C VAL A 208 -3.81 -10.63 -12.60
N GLN A 209 -4.78 -11.30 -11.98
CA GLN A 209 -4.54 -12.42 -11.06
C GLN A 209 -4.65 -13.81 -11.70
N LYS A 210 -5.19 -13.93 -12.93
CA LYS A 210 -5.45 -15.22 -13.59
C LYS A 210 -4.25 -15.90 -14.27
N ALA A 211 -3.07 -15.33 -14.20
CA ALA A 211 -1.87 -16.03 -14.63
C ALA A 211 -1.46 -17.01 -13.51
N ASP A 212 -1.63 -18.30 -13.75
CA ASP A 212 -1.16 -19.43 -12.96
C ASP A 212 -1.98 -19.82 -11.71
N GLU A 213 -3.25 -20.23 -11.91
CA GLU A 213 -3.96 -21.02 -10.89
C GLU A 213 -3.37 -22.45 -10.83
N ILE A 214 -2.63 -22.72 -9.75
CA ILE A 214 -2.06 -24.04 -9.48
C ILE A 214 -3.15 -24.89 -8.78
N PRO A 215 -3.33 -26.18 -9.14
CA PRO A 215 -4.26 -27.08 -8.46
C PRO A 215 -4.04 -27.11 -6.94
N MET A 216 -5.11 -27.06 -6.16
CA MET A 216 -5.13 -26.84 -4.71
C MET A 216 -4.19 -27.78 -3.93
N GLN A 217 -4.05 -29.05 -4.29
CA GLN A 217 -3.13 -29.99 -3.62
C GLN A 217 -1.65 -29.69 -3.86
N GLY A 218 -1.25 -29.33 -5.08
CA GLY A 218 0.13 -28.93 -5.36
C GLY A 218 0.47 -27.51 -4.84
N SER A 219 -0.54 -26.72 -4.52
CA SER A 219 -0.41 -25.37 -3.98
C SER A 219 -0.06 -25.38 -2.49
N ILE A 220 -0.59 -26.31 -1.69
CA ILE A 220 -0.35 -26.38 -0.23
C ILE A 220 1.11 -26.71 0.08
N ASP A 221 1.68 -27.71 -0.57
CA ASP A 221 3.08 -28.10 -0.36
C ASP A 221 4.05 -26.99 -0.78
N LYS A 222 3.82 -26.38 -1.93
CA LYS A 222 4.62 -25.25 -2.40
C LYS A 222 4.50 -24.05 -1.48
N LEU A 223 3.31 -23.74 -0.99
CA LEU A 223 3.08 -22.66 -0.04
C LEU A 223 3.81 -22.92 1.27
N THR A 224 3.75 -24.15 1.80
CA THR A 224 4.45 -24.52 3.03
C THR A 224 5.97 -24.35 2.91
N ILE A 225 6.54 -24.81 1.79
CA ILE A 225 7.98 -24.66 1.52
C ILE A 225 8.36 -23.17 1.37
N GLN A 226 7.55 -22.38 0.67
CA GLN A 226 7.78 -20.95 0.51
C GLN A 226 7.71 -20.21 1.85
N ILE A 227 6.71 -20.51 2.68
CA ILE A 227 6.61 -19.93 4.03
C ILE A 227 7.83 -20.32 4.86
N ALA A 228 8.25 -21.60 4.84
CA ALA A 228 9.43 -22.06 5.58
C ALA A 228 10.71 -21.34 5.13
N LEU A 229 10.91 -21.15 3.81
CA LEU A 229 12.07 -20.41 3.27
C LEU A 229 12.05 -18.93 3.68
N VAL A 230 10.89 -18.28 3.58
CA VAL A 230 10.73 -16.87 3.98
C VAL A 230 11.01 -16.71 5.47
N MET A 231 10.45 -17.60 6.31
CA MET A 231 10.67 -17.56 7.75
C MET A 231 12.13 -17.86 8.12
N ALA A 232 12.76 -18.83 7.48
CA ALA A 232 14.18 -19.12 7.68
C ALA A 232 15.06 -17.91 7.34
N ALA A 233 14.83 -17.27 6.18
CA ALA A 233 15.55 -16.07 5.77
C ALA A 233 15.29 -14.86 6.67
N TYR A 234 14.10 -14.79 7.28
CA TYR A 234 13.74 -13.70 8.21
C TYR A 234 14.41 -13.87 9.59
N MET A 235 14.64 -15.13 10.02
CA MET A 235 15.24 -15.45 11.32
C MET A 235 16.77 -15.42 11.32
N CYS A 236 17.43 -15.44 10.16
CA CYS A 236 18.87 -15.29 9.99
C CYS A 236 19.30 -13.84 9.94
#